data_5aab09eb292c1bee94c3e232f5e1e03c
#
_entry.id   5aab09eb292c1bee94c3e232f5e1e03c
#
_cell.length_a   1.000
_cell.length_b   1.000
_cell.length_c   1.000
_cell.angle_alpha   90.00
_cell.angle_beta   90.00
_cell.angle_gamma   90.00
#
_symmetry.space_group_name_H-M   'P 1'
#
loop_
_entity.id
_entity.type
_entity.pdbx_description
1 polymer ?
#
loop_
_entity_poly.entity_id
_entity_poly.type
_entity_poly.pdbx_seq_one_letter_code
_entity_poly.pdbx_strand_id
1 'polypeptide(L)'
;MSVFSYHLVKTDYFSALRILFSSPKSRNISGLIHAEIMTVMTLGSPIFSPSRMLIRQIAVFAQWEDERDIENFLAKDRLGKILSEGWHTRLTFMRKWGKFNKFEIPDETLEFENPNSPVVAVTIARMKFLEIPRFIHWGRPVEKLVRDHPATTLSLASIKFPNTVSTFSIWKNQKEMTDMVHGHSKVQKPERHADAMKERDRKDFHFEFTTLRFKPISEFGEWNGQRNIIPNLKNN
;
A
#
# COMPACT_ATOMS: atom_id res chain seq x y z
N MET A 1 20.61 4.58 1.69
CA MET A 1 19.59 3.50 1.39
C MET A 1 18.29 4.22 1.16
N SER A 2 17.58 3.95 0.07
CA SER A 2 16.31 4.65 -0.22
C SER A 2 15.26 4.34 0.85
N VAL A 3 14.47 5.35 1.20
CA VAL A 3 13.39 5.27 2.19
C VAL A 3 12.06 5.32 1.46
N PHE A 4 11.07 4.62 1.97
CA PHE A 4 9.72 4.67 1.43
C PHE A 4 8.77 5.39 2.38
N SER A 5 7.71 5.97 1.84
CA SER A 5 6.64 6.54 2.63
C SER A 5 5.27 6.14 2.08
N TYR A 6 4.30 6.06 2.99
CA TYR A 6 2.91 5.88 2.63
C TYR A 6 2.07 6.94 3.33
N HIS A 7 1.27 7.67 2.56
CA HIS A 7 0.46 8.78 3.07
C HIS A 7 -1.01 8.53 2.76
N LEU A 8 -1.86 8.88 3.70
CA LEU A 8 -3.32 8.87 3.58
C LEU A 8 -3.88 10.23 3.99
N VAL A 9 -4.64 10.85 3.10
CA VAL A 9 -5.29 12.14 3.41
C VAL A 9 -6.73 12.16 2.90
N LYS A 10 -7.60 12.84 3.63
CA LYS A 10 -8.95 13.19 3.17
C LYS A 10 -8.97 14.64 2.72
N THR A 11 -9.52 14.89 1.53
CA THR A 11 -9.64 16.23 0.98
C THR A 11 -11.07 16.52 0.52
N ASP A 12 -11.34 17.74 0.09
CA ASP A 12 -12.52 18.03 -0.70
C ASP A 12 -12.41 17.45 -2.12
N TYR A 13 -13.54 17.38 -2.85
CA TYR A 13 -13.56 16.76 -4.19
C TYR A 13 -12.67 17.47 -5.21
N PHE A 14 -12.61 18.81 -5.15
CA PHE A 14 -11.83 19.58 -6.12
C PHE A 14 -10.31 19.37 -5.90
N SER A 15 -9.88 19.42 -4.65
CA SER A 15 -8.51 19.13 -4.26
C SER A 15 -8.12 17.69 -4.60
N ALA A 16 -9.00 16.70 -4.35
CA ALA A 16 -8.76 15.31 -4.71
C ALA A 16 -8.52 15.14 -6.22
N LEU A 17 -9.40 15.68 -7.06
CA LEU A 17 -9.23 15.60 -8.51
C LEU A 17 -7.94 16.28 -8.96
N ARG A 18 -7.64 17.47 -8.42
CA ARG A 18 -6.39 18.16 -8.73
C ARG A 18 -5.16 17.33 -8.39
N ILE A 19 -5.13 16.69 -7.21
CA ILE A 19 -4.03 15.83 -6.77
C ILE A 19 -3.91 14.60 -7.68
N LEU A 20 -5.01 13.93 -8.02
CA LEU A 20 -5.01 12.74 -8.86
C LEU A 20 -4.50 13.00 -10.29
N PHE A 21 -4.75 14.21 -10.82
CA PHE A 21 -4.27 14.60 -12.15
C PHE A 21 -2.89 15.29 -12.13
N SER A 22 -2.39 15.72 -10.96
CA SER A 22 -1.06 16.29 -10.81
C SER A 22 -0.06 15.21 -10.35
N SER A 23 0.47 14.45 -11.29
CA SER A 23 1.54 13.50 -10.95
C SER A 23 2.80 14.26 -10.53
N PRO A 24 3.29 14.09 -9.28
CA PRO A 24 4.57 14.64 -8.88
C PRO A 24 5.67 14.02 -9.76
N LYS A 25 6.48 14.88 -10.35
CA LYS A 25 7.60 14.43 -11.17
C LYS A 25 8.85 14.46 -10.30
N SER A 26 9.61 13.39 -10.28
CA SER A 26 10.88 13.31 -9.55
C SER A 26 11.81 14.50 -9.84
N ARG A 27 11.86 14.97 -11.09
CA ARG A 27 12.66 16.14 -11.47
C ARG A 27 12.26 17.47 -10.80
N ASN A 28 11.06 17.56 -10.21
CA ASN A 28 10.53 18.80 -9.60
C ASN A 28 10.54 18.74 -8.07
N ILE A 29 10.79 17.58 -7.47
CA ILE A 29 10.79 17.36 -6.01
C ILE A 29 12.12 16.73 -5.66
N SER A 30 12.92 17.44 -4.86
CA SER A 30 14.25 16.97 -4.43
C SER A 30 14.15 15.64 -3.69
N GLY A 31 15.01 14.69 -4.04
CA GLY A 31 15.11 13.38 -3.44
C GLY A 31 13.94 12.43 -3.73
N LEU A 32 12.91 12.84 -4.48
CA LEU A 32 11.84 11.95 -4.89
C LEU A 32 12.30 11.07 -6.06
N ILE A 33 12.40 9.77 -5.84
CA ILE A 33 12.72 8.78 -6.89
C ILE A 33 11.46 8.48 -7.70
N HIS A 34 10.37 8.07 -7.01
CA HIS A 34 9.08 7.82 -7.66
C HIS A 34 7.92 7.93 -6.67
N ALA A 35 6.74 8.29 -7.16
CA ALA A 35 5.50 8.26 -6.39
C ALA A 35 4.30 7.80 -7.23
N GLU A 36 3.44 6.99 -6.63
CA GLU A 36 2.12 6.65 -7.15
C GLU A 36 1.05 7.29 -6.29
N ILE A 37 0.28 8.20 -6.90
CA ILE A 37 -0.90 8.82 -6.30
C ILE A 37 -2.13 8.05 -6.76
N MET A 38 -2.97 7.68 -5.80
CA MET A 38 -4.08 6.78 -6.01
C MET A 38 -5.31 7.22 -5.22
N THR A 39 -6.49 6.86 -5.70
CA THR A 39 -7.74 6.95 -4.93
C THR A 39 -7.88 5.73 -4.04
N VAL A 40 -8.22 5.93 -2.78
CA VAL A 40 -8.50 4.85 -1.83
C VAL A 40 -9.77 4.09 -2.21
N MET A 41 -9.74 2.80 -2.00
CA MET A 41 -10.88 1.88 -2.17
C MET A 41 -11.10 1.07 -0.90
N THR A 42 -12.36 0.76 -0.60
CA THR A 42 -12.69 -0.18 0.48
C THR A 42 -12.41 -1.61 0.04
N LEU A 43 -11.52 -2.30 0.76
CA LEU A 43 -11.21 -3.71 0.51
C LEU A 43 -12.45 -4.60 0.58
N GLY A 44 -12.57 -5.52 -0.38
CA GLY A 44 -13.63 -6.55 -0.40
C GLY A 44 -15.03 -6.05 -0.69
N SER A 45 -15.24 -4.73 -0.92
CA SER A 45 -16.54 -4.16 -1.28
C SER A 45 -16.96 -4.56 -2.71
N PRO A 46 -18.27 -4.56 -3.04
CA PRO A 46 -18.74 -4.78 -4.40
C PRO A 46 -18.18 -3.75 -5.36
N ILE A 47 -17.90 -4.15 -6.61
CA ILE A 47 -17.21 -3.33 -7.62
C ILE A 47 -18.02 -2.07 -7.96
N PHE A 48 -19.34 -2.23 -8.11
CA PHE A 48 -20.26 -1.15 -8.46
C PHE A 48 -20.85 -0.44 -7.24
N SER A 49 -20.32 -0.70 -6.04
CA SER A 49 -20.76 0.02 -4.84
C SER A 49 -20.15 1.42 -4.79
N PRO A 50 -20.93 2.46 -4.48
CA PRO A 50 -20.38 3.80 -4.20
C PRO A 50 -19.32 3.79 -3.07
N SER A 51 -19.43 2.85 -2.14
CA SER A 51 -18.44 2.65 -1.06
C SER A 51 -17.12 2.05 -1.55
N ARG A 52 -17.05 1.56 -2.81
CA ARG A 52 -15.81 1.00 -3.36
C ARG A 52 -14.78 2.09 -3.60
N MET A 53 -15.17 3.20 -4.18
CA MET A 53 -14.26 4.28 -4.56
C MET A 53 -14.45 5.51 -3.68
N LEU A 54 -13.45 5.80 -2.88
CA LEU A 54 -13.46 6.90 -1.93
C LEU A 54 -12.68 8.09 -2.51
N ILE A 55 -13.23 8.73 -3.54
CA ILE A 55 -12.55 9.77 -4.36
C ILE A 55 -11.90 10.87 -3.51
N ARG A 56 -12.50 11.23 -2.37
CA ARG A 56 -11.96 12.23 -1.44
C ARG A 56 -10.82 11.71 -0.56
N GLN A 57 -10.48 10.44 -0.66
CA GLN A 57 -9.39 9.81 0.09
C GLN A 57 -8.26 9.47 -0.86
N ILE A 58 -7.12 10.08 -0.62
CA ILE A 58 -5.93 9.94 -1.44
C ILE A 58 -4.91 9.11 -0.69
N ALA A 59 -4.34 8.13 -1.39
CA ALA A 59 -3.19 7.36 -0.96
C ALA A 59 -1.99 7.74 -1.84
N VAL A 60 -0.84 7.98 -1.22
CA VAL A 60 0.43 8.21 -1.92
C VAL A 60 1.45 7.22 -1.41
N PHE A 61 2.00 6.40 -2.30
CA PHE A 61 3.14 5.54 -2.04
C PHE A 61 4.35 6.09 -2.77
N ALA A 62 5.41 6.43 -2.05
CA ALA A 62 6.57 7.10 -2.60
C ALA A 62 7.90 6.48 -2.15
N GLN A 63 8.90 6.58 -3.02
CA GLN A 63 10.29 6.20 -2.78
C GLN A 63 11.16 7.46 -2.83
N TRP A 64 12.08 7.58 -1.88
CA TRP A 64 12.92 8.74 -1.65
C TRP A 64 14.39 8.34 -1.51
N GLU A 65 15.27 9.27 -1.82
CA GLU A 65 16.71 9.10 -1.59
C GLU A 65 17.05 9.09 -0.10
N ASP A 66 16.42 10.00 0.68
CA ASP A 66 16.69 10.21 2.10
C ASP A 66 15.42 10.60 2.88
N GLU A 67 15.41 10.37 4.17
CA GLU A 67 14.29 10.73 5.05
C GLU A 67 14.10 12.26 5.16
N ARG A 68 15.18 13.02 5.10
CA ARG A 68 15.14 14.49 5.10
C ARG A 68 14.41 15.07 3.89
N ASP A 69 14.43 14.37 2.75
CA ASP A 69 13.70 14.79 1.56
C ASP A 69 12.20 14.69 1.77
N ILE A 70 11.73 13.67 2.53
CA ILE A 70 10.33 13.56 2.94
C ILE A 70 9.95 14.75 3.82
N GLU A 71 10.76 15.12 4.82
CA GLU A 71 10.50 16.26 5.69
C GLU A 71 10.45 17.58 4.92
N ASN A 72 11.41 17.80 4.04
CA ASN A 72 11.44 18.97 3.18
C ASN A 72 10.23 19.07 2.28
N PHE A 73 9.82 17.95 1.68
CA PHE A 73 8.61 17.86 0.85
C PHE A 73 7.35 18.20 1.64
N LEU A 74 7.16 17.58 2.81
CA LEU A 74 5.99 17.82 3.66
C LEU A 74 5.93 19.28 4.16
N ALA A 75 7.08 19.89 4.44
CA ALA A 75 7.15 21.26 4.94
C ALA A 75 6.99 22.34 3.85
N LYS A 76 7.51 22.11 2.64
CA LYS A 76 7.68 23.17 1.63
C LYS A 76 6.78 22.99 0.41
N ASP A 77 6.56 21.76 -0.05
CA ASP A 77 5.76 21.50 -1.25
C ASP A 77 4.26 21.64 -0.97
N ARG A 78 3.49 22.09 -1.98
CA ARG A 78 2.05 22.27 -1.84
C ARG A 78 1.31 20.94 -1.60
N LEU A 79 1.69 19.88 -2.32
CA LEU A 79 1.11 18.55 -2.11
C LEU A 79 1.58 17.99 -0.79
N GLY A 80 2.87 18.20 -0.44
CA GLY A 80 3.44 17.80 0.83
C GLY A 80 2.66 18.36 2.03
N LYS A 81 2.33 19.66 2.02
CA LYS A 81 1.52 20.30 3.08
C LYS A 81 0.13 19.67 3.21
N ILE A 82 -0.52 19.33 2.11
CA ILE A 82 -1.81 18.62 2.16
C ILE A 82 -1.63 17.22 2.78
N LEU A 83 -0.58 16.50 2.39
CA LEU A 83 -0.31 15.15 2.90
C LEU A 83 0.09 15.15 4.37
N SER A 84 0.72 16.21 4.88
CA SER A 84 1.09 16.35 6.30
C SER A 84 -0.11 16.52 7.24
N GLU A 85 -1.28 16.91 6.73
CA GLU A 85 -2.53 17.02 7.50
C GLU A 85 -3.19 15.64 7.75
N GLY A 86 -2.75 14.60 7.03
CA GLY A 86 -3.26 13.26 7.16
C GLY A 86 -2.35 12.33 7.95
N TRP A 87 -2.60 11.03 7.82
CA TRP A 87 -1.74 10.00 8.38
C TRP A 87 -0.63 9.64 7.40
N HIS A 88 0.59 9.42 7.92
CA HIS A 88 1.67 8.87 7.11
C HIS A 88 2.66 8.06 7.93
N THR A 89 3.39 7.18 7.25
CA THR A 89 4.44 6.33 7.82
C THR A 89 5.68 6.33 6.92
N ARG A 90 6.83 6.17 7.55
CA ARG A 90 8.10 5.92 6.89
C ARG A 90 8.47 4.46 7.00
N LEU A 91 9.07 3.93 5.95
CA LEU A 91 9.20 2.51 5.74
C LEU A 91 10.61 2.17 5.24
N THR A 92 11.26 1.20 5.88
CA THR A 92 12.49 0.57 5.38
C THR A 92 12.13 -0.65 4.54
N PHE A 93 12.66 -0.72 3.33
CA PHE A 93 12.46 -1.88 2.48
C PHE A 93 13.13 -3.12 3.06
N MET A 94 12.42 -4.26 3.01
CA MET A 94 12.91 -5.54 3.50
C MET A 94 12.98 -6.58 2.40
N ARG A 95 11.90 -6.76 1.63
CA ARG A 95 11.82 -7.83 0.64
C ARG A 95 10.82 -7.52 -0.47
N LYS A 96 11.10 -8.01 -1.69
CA LYS A 96 10.19 -7.95 -2.83
C LYS A 96 9.90 -9.33 -3.42
N TRP A 97 8.74 -9.42 -4.07
CA TRP A 97 8.39 -10.48 -5.01
C TRP A 97 7.79 -9.83 -6.25
N GLY A 98 8.25 -10.25 -7.41
CA GLY A 98 7.83 -9.68 -8.68
C GLY A 98 8.55 -8.38 -9.01
N LYS A 99 8.05 -7.66 -10.02
CA LYS A 99 8.68 -6.46 -10.56
C LYS A 99 7.63 -5.41 -10.93
N PHE A 100 7.95 -4.15 -10.59
CA PHE A 100 7.23 -2.97 -11.04
C PHE A 100 8.27 -1.91 -11.42
N ASN A 101 8.40 -1.66 -12.72
CA ASN A 101 9.58 -1.00 -13.29
C ASN A 101 9.78 0.48 -12.89
N LYS A 102 8.77 1.11 -12.29
CA LYS A 102 8.85 2.51 -11.90
C LYS A 102 9.60 2.76 -10.58
N PHE A 103 9.67 1.74 -9.71
CA PHE A 103 10.40 1.82 -8.46
C PHE A 103 11.79 1.20 -8.61
N GLU A 104 12.78 1.90 -8.08
CA GLU A 104 14.18 1.42 -8.00
C GLU A 104 14.35 0.56 -6.75
N ILE A 105 13.80 -0.66 -6.77
CA ILE A 105 13.78 -1.53 -5.61
C ILE A 105 15.01 -2.43 -5.62
N PRO A 106 15.84 -2.42 -4.55
CA PRO A 106 17.00 -3.27 -4.43
C PRO A 106 16.67 -4.76 -4.64
N ASP A 107 17.60 -5.52 -5.18
CA ASP A 107 17.48 -6.98 -5.29
C ASP A 107 17.80 -7.67 -3.96
N GLU A 108 18.58 -7.01 -3.12
CA GLU A 108 18.93 -7.49 -1.78
C GLU A 108 17.69 -7.59 -0.89
N THR A 109 17.58 -8.71 -0.21
CA THR A 109 16.54 -8.97 0.78
C THR A 109 17.14 -8.80 2.17
N LEU A 110 16.50 -7.98 2.99
CA LEU A 110 16.79 -7.91 4.42
C LEU A 110 15.85 -8.84 5.17
N GLU A 111 16.35 -9.56 6.14
CA GLU A 111 15.53 -10.38 7.01
C GLU A 111 15.05 -9.60 8.22
N PHE A 112 13.85 -9.91 8.69
CA PHE A 112 13.36 -9.38 9.94
C PHE A 112 14.08 -10.08 11.10
N GLU A 113 14.73 -9.28 11.94
CA GLU A 113 15.40 -9.79 13.15
C GLU A 113 14.44 -10.48 14.11
N ASN A 114 13.19 -10.04 14.15
CA ASN A 114 12.16 -10.56 15.04
C ASN A 114 10.83 -10.79 14.26
N PRO A 115 10.36 -12.03 14.15
CA PRO A 115 9.10 -12.37 13.46
C PRO A 115 7.85 -11.79 14.16
N ASN A 116 7.99 -11.34 15.41
CA ASN A 116 6.91 -10.66 16.15
C ASN A 116 6.87 -9.15 15.94
N SER A 117 7.80 -8.57 15.15
CA SER A 117 7.76 -7.16 14.79
C SER A 117 6.64 -6.85 13.81
N PRO A 118 6.06 -5.64 13.89
CA PRO A 118 5.07 -5.21 12.92
C PRO A 118 5.66 -5.16 11.52
N VAL A 119 4.82 -5.45 10.54
CA VAL A 119 5.21 -5.46 9.13
C VAL A 119 4.16 -4.73 8.29
N VAL A 120 4.62 -4.01 7.30
CA VAL A 120 3.79 -3.38 6.27
C VAL A 120 3.97 -4.12 4.95
N ALA A 121 2.86 -4.46 4.30
CA ALA A 121 2.86 -5.03 2.97
C ALA A 121 2.19 -4.06 1.98
N VAL A 122 2.88 -3.81 0.87
CA VAL A 122 2.36 -3.04 -0.26
C VAL A 122 2.40 -3.93 -1.49
N THR A 123 1.26 -4.16 -2.10
CA THR A 123 1.18 -4.79 -3.41
C THR A 123 0.80 -3.72 -4.43
N ILE A 124 1.49 -3.68 -5.55
CA ILE A 124 1.16 -2.79 -6.67
C ILE A 124 1.22 -3.56 -7.98
N ALA A 125 0.22 -3.35 -8.81
CA ALA A 125 0.07 -4.08 -10.06
C ALA A 125 -0.53 -3.22 -11.17
N ARG A 126 -0.04 -3.40 -12.40
CA ARG A 126 -0.65 -2.85 -13.61
C ARG A 126 -1.42 -3.95 -14.32
N MET A 127 -2.73 -3.82 -14.33
CA MET A 127 -3.67 -4.85 -14.79
C MET A 127 -3.77 -4.95 -16.31
N LYS A 128 -3.93 -6.17 -16.81
CA LYS A 128 -4.43 -6.42 -18.17
C LYS A 128 -5.94 -6.20 -18.19
N PHE A 129 -6.44 -5.31 -19.04
CA PHE A 129 -7.86 -4.92 -19.04
C PHE A 129 -8.82 -6.12 -19.16
N LEU A 130 -8.54 -7.06 -20.04
CA LEU A 130 -9.36 -8.25 -20.25
C LEU A 130 -9.34 -9.23 -19.08
N GLU A 131 -8.37 -9.13 -18.21
CA GLU A 131 -8.22 -9.99 -17.03
C GLU A 131 -8.84 -9.36 -15.76
N ILE A 132 -9.30 -8.11 -15.81
CA ILE A 132 -9.87 -7.41 -14.63
C ILE A 132 -11.05 -8.20 -14.03
N PRO A 133 -12.05 -8.71 -14.79
CA PRO A 133 -13.14 -9.48 -14.20
C PRO A 133 -12.66 -10.73 -13.45
N ARG A 134 -11.67 -11.45 -14.02
CA ARG A 134 -11.10 -12.65 -13.42
C ARG A 134 -10.27 -12.30 -12.17
N PHE A 135 -9.47 -11.24 -12.23
CA PHE A 135 -8.75 -10.71 -11.06
C PHE A 135 -9.70 -10.37 -9.92
N ILE A 136 -10.82 -9.71 -10.23
CA ILE A 136 -11.81 -9.34 -9.20
C ILE A 136 -12.45 -10.58 -8.57
N HIS A 137 -12.76 -11.59 -9.37
CA HIS A 137 -13.33 -12.84 -8.87
C HIS A 137 -12.41 -13.51 -7.84
N TRP A 138 -11.10 -13.62 -8.14
CA TRP A 138 -10.12 -14.26 -7.27
C TRP A 138 -9.57 -13.33 -6.19
N GLY A 139 -9.38 -12.07 -6.50
CA GLY A 139 -8.77 -11.09 -5.58
C GLY A 139 -9.72 -10.63 -4.46
N ARG A 140 -11.01 -10.46 -4.75
CA ARG A 140 -11.98 -9.98 -3.75
C ARG A 140 -12.11 -10.86 -2.50
N PRO A 141 -12.12 -12.20 -2.58
CA PRO A 141 -12.04 -13.04 -1.39
C PRO A 141 -10.76 -12.84 -0.57
N VAL A 142 -9.63 -12.60 -1.24
CA VAL A 142 -8.35 -12.29 -0.58
C VAL A 142 -8.41 -10.92 0.09
N GLU A 143 -8.96 -9.91 -0.59
CA GLU A 143 -9.18 -8.57 -0.01
C GLU A 143 -9.97 -8.65 1.31
N LYS A 144 -11.03 -9.47 1.36
CA LYS A 144 -11.82 -9.70 2.58
C LYS A 144 -11.02 -10.41 3.65
N LEU A 145 -10.24 -11.43 3.26
CA LEU A 145 -9.38 -12.17 4.19
C LEU A 145 -8.38 -11.23 4.88
N VAL A 146 -7.72 -10.34 4.14
CA VAL A 146 -6.78 -9.37 4.69
C VAL A 146 -7.49 -8.34 5.58
N ARG A 147 -8.65 -7.81 5.13
CA ARG A 147 -9.41 -6.80 5.87
C ARG A 147 -9.90 -7.32 7.22
N ASP A 148 -10.43 -8.53 7.22
CA ASP A 148 -11.12 -9.13 8.38
C ASP A 148 -10.16 -9.94 9.28
N HIS A 149 -8.86 -9.99 8.94
CA HIS A 149 -7.87 -10.73 9.72
C HIS A 149 -7.58 -10.03 11.06
N PRO A 150 -7.63 -10.74 12.21
CA PRO A 150 -7.47 -10.13 13.53
C PRO A 150 -6.09 -9.52 13.81
N ALA A 151 -5.08 -9.90 13.04
CA ALA A 151 -3.74 -9.32 13.12
C ALA A 151 -3.54 -8.10 12.19
N THR A 152 -4.52 -7.74 11.36
CA THR A 152 -4.46 -6.55 10.51
C THR A 152 -4.95 -5.35 11.30
N THR A 153 -4.16 -4.29 11.40
CA THR A 153 -4.54 -3.03 12.09
C THR A 153 -5.04 -1.98 11.12
N LEU A 154 -4.54 -1.97 9.90
CA LEU A 154 -5.02 -1.15 8.79
C LEU A 154 -4.91 -1.93 7.49
N SER A 155 -5.95 -1.88 6.67
CA SER A 155 -5.88 -2.41 5.32
C SER A 155 -6.78 -1.61 4.38
N LEU A 156 -6.28 -1.33 3.20
CA LEU A 156 -7.01 -0.64 2.15
C LEU A 156 -6.53 -1.07 0.77
N ALA A 157 -7.37 -0.88 -0.21
CA ALA A 157 -6.98 -0.91 -1.61
C ALA A 157 -6.92 0.51 -2.16
N SER A 158 -6.27 0.68 -3.29
CA SER A 158 -6.26 1.94 -4.01
C SER A 158 -6.13 1.71 -5.51
N ILE A 159 -6.53 2.70 -6.29
CA ILE A 159 -6.49 2.66 -7.75
C ILE A 159 -5.94 3.97 -8.31
N LYS A 160 -5.08 3.85 -9.30
CA LYS A 160 -4.70 4.90 -10.24
C LYS A 160 -5.21 4.52 -11.61
N PHE A 161 -6.08 5.34 -12.15
CA PHE A 161 -6.62 5.09 -13.49
C PHE A 161 -5.53 5.10 -14.55
N PRO A 162 -5.65 4.28 -15.61
CA PRO A 162 -6.83 3.43 -15.88
C PRO A 162 -6.76 2.03 -15.25
N ASN A 163 -5.59 1.50 -14.86
CA ASN A 163 -5.45 0.07 -14.55
C ASN A 163 -4.36 -0.27 -13.52
N THR A 164 -3.83 0.69 -12.78
CA THR A 164 -2.90 0.40 -11.69
C THR A 164 -3.67 0.26 -10.39
N VAL A 165 -3.54 -0.87 -9.72
CA VAL A 165 -4.16 -1.15 -8.43
C VAL A 165 -3.09 -1.41 -7.38
N SER A 166 -3.40 -1.10 -6.14
CA SER A 166 -2.52 -1.36 -5.01
C SER A 166 -3.32 -1.83 -3.80
N THR A 167 -2.70 -2.63 -2.96
CA THR A 167 -3.17 -2.91 -1.60
C THR A 167 -2.09 -2.51 -0.61
N PHE A 168 -2.53 -1.94 0.50
CA PHE A 168 -1.69 -1.58 1.63
C PHE A 168 -2.24 -2.25 2.87
N SER A 169 -1.40 -2.88 3.66
CA SER A 169 -1.81 -3.50 4.92
C SER A 169 -0.71 -3.42 5.97
N ILE A 170 -1.13 -3.15 7.21
CA ILE A 170 -0.30 -3.15 8.41
C ILE A 170 -0.70 -4.34 9.26
N TRP A 171 0.29 -5.13 9.66
CA TRP A 171 0.12 -6.35 10.43
C TRP A 171 0.80 -6.23 11.78
N LYS A 172 0.18 -6.79 12.81
CA LYS A 172 0.75 -6.81 14.17
C LYS A 172 2.12 -7.48 14.22
N ASN A 173 2.32 -8.48 13.37
CA ASN A 173 3.62 -9.14 13.24
C ASN A 173 3.76 -9.86 11.91
N GLN A 174 5.01 -10.16 11.55
CA GLN A 174 5.35 -10.85 10.30
C GLN A 174 4.82 -12.29 10.26
N LYS A 175 4.79 -12.98 11.41
CA LYS A 175 4.34 -14.38 11.46
C LYS A 175 2.90 -14.50 11.01
N GLU A 176 1.98 -13.71 11.58
CA GLU A 176 0.55 -13.72 11.22
C GLU A 176 0.33 -13.41 9.73
N MET A 177 1.07 -12.43 9.18
CA MET A 177 0.99 -12.13 7.76
C MET A 177 1.47 -13.32 6.91
N THR A 178 2.56 -13.97 7.29
CA THR A 178 3.13 -15.12 6.57
C THR A 178 2.18 -16.31 6.64
N ASP A 179 1.61 -16.58 7.81
CA ASP A 179 0.62 -17.64 8.00
C ASP A 179 -0.62 -17.41 7.12
N MET A 180 -1.08 -16.16 7.00
CA MET A 180 -2.20 -15.80 6.09
C MET A 180 -1.84 -16.06 4.63
N VAL A 181 -0.65 -15.65 4.19
CA VAL A 181 -0.20 -15.83 2.81
C VAL A 181 -0.15 -17.31 2.41
N HIS A 182 0.27 -18.18 3.33
CA HIS A 182 0.40 -19.62 3.09
C HIS A 182 -0.86 -20.44 3.43
N GLY A 183 -1.93 -19.78 3.88
CA GLY A 183 -3.18 -20.46 4.23
C GLY A 183 -3.15 -21.19 5.58
N HIS A 184 -2.22 -20.80 6.47
CA HIS A 184 -2.06 -21.42 7.81
C HIS A 184 -2.75 -20.63 8.93
N SER A 185 -3.39 -19.49 8.61
CA SER A 185 -4.11 -18.68 9.59
C SER A 185 -5.33 -19.39 10.16
N LYS A 186 -5.62 -19.15 11.44
CA LYS A 186 -6.81 -19.64 12.14
C LYS A 186 -8.06 -18.80 11.83
N VAL A 187 -8.36 -18.61 10.55
CA VAL A 187 -9.51 -17.83 10.05
C VAL A 187 -10.33 -18.68 9.09
N GLN A 188 -11.54 -18.22 8.75
CA GLN A 188 -12.37 -18.96 7.78
C GLN A 188 -11.75 -18.91 6.38
N LYS A 189 -11.63 -20.08 5.73
CA LYS A 189 -11.07 -20.25 4.36
C LYS A 189 -9.69 -19.60 4.21
N PRO A 190 -8.71 -20.04 5.00
CA PRO A 190 -7.36 -19.46 4.98
C PRO A 190 -6.64 -19.66 3.64
N GLU A 191 -7.03 -20.69 2.88
CA GLU A 191 -6.46 -21.09 1.58
C GLU A 191 -6.70 -20.07 0.45
N ARG A 192 -7.61 -19.11 0.61
CA ARG A 192 -8.01 -18.16 -0.45
C ARG A 192 -6.86 -17.41 -1.10
N HIS A 193 -5.87 -17.02 -0.30
CA HIS A 193 -4.69 -16.33 -0.83
C HIS A 193 -3.86 -17.29 -1.71
N ALA A 194 -3.58 -18.49 -1.21
CA ALA A 194 -2.81 -19.50 -1.95
C ALA A 194 -3.51 -19.89 -3.27
N ASP A 195 -4.83 -20.04 -3.25
CA ASP A 195 -5.62 -20.39 -4.44
C ASP A 195 -5.62 -19.26 -5.47
N ALA A 196 -5.71 -17.99 -5.04
CA ALA A 196 -5.59 -16.85 -5.93
C ALA A 196 -4.18 -16.76 -6.57
N MET A 197 -3.13 -17.14 -5.83
CA MET A 197 -1.77 -17.20 -6.38
C MET A 197 -1.61 -18.33 -7.40
N LYS A 198 -2.15 -19.53 -7.15
CA LYS A 198 -2.18 -20.61 -8.13
C LYS A 198 -2.87 -20.20 -9.43
N GLU A 199 -4.00 -19.49 -9.33
CA GLU A 199 -4.73 -19.01 -10.52
C GLU A 199 -3.93 -17.93 -11.27
N ARG A 200 -3.22 -17.05 -10.56
CA ARG A 200 -2.30 -16.09 -11.18
C ARG A 200 -1.18 -16.80 -11.92
N ASP A 201 -0.59 -17.84 -11.32
CA ASP A 201 0.51 -18.60 -11.92
C ASP A 201 0.05 -19.39 -13.14
N ARG A 202 -1.21 -19.84 -13.16
CA ARG A 202 -1.83 -20.45 -14.34
C ARG A 202 -1.98 -19.49 -15.52
N LYS A 203 -2.40 -18.24 -15.25
CA LYS A 203 -2.55 -17.18 -16.24
C LYS A 203 -2.46 -15.82 -15.56
N ASP A 204 -1.40 -15.09 -15.81
CA ASP A 204 -1.14 -13.83 -15.14
C ASP A 204 -2.17 -12.74 -15.51
N PHE A 205 -2.72 -12.09 -14.48
CA PHE A 205 -3.65 -10.97 -14.59
C PHE A 205 -3.00 -9.64 -14.95
N HIS A 206 -1.67 -9.56 -14.83
CA HIS A 206 -0.93 -8.30 -14.77
C HIS A 206 0.05 -8.15 -15.94
N PHE A 207 0.35 -6.90 -16.30
CA PHE A 207 1.55 -6.56 -17.07
C PHE A 207 2.77 -6.45 -16.15
N GLU A 208 2.55 -5.91 -14.94
CA GLU A 208 3.56 -5.76 -13.90
C GLU A 208 2.89 -6.02 -12.55
N PHE A 209 3.61 -6.68 -11.67
CA PHE A 209 3.14 -7.01 -10.33
C PHE A 209 4.32 -7.07 -9.39
N THR A 210 4.20 -6.43 -8.23
CA THR A 210 5.13 -6.60 -7.13
C THR A 210 4.42 -6.58 -5.79
N THR A 211 4.90 -7.39 -4.86
CA THR A 211 4.58 -7.30 -3.44
C THR A 211 5.84 -6.94 -2.69
N LEU A 212 5.76 -5.89 -1.90
CA LEU A 212 6.85 -5.33 -1.12
C LEU A 212 6.54 -5.49 0.36
N ARG A 213 7.52 -5.90 1.14
CA ARG A 213 7.47 -5.91 2.61
C ARG A 213 8.39 -4.84 3.17
N PHE A 214 7.91 -4.19 4.22
CA PHE A 214 8.62 -3.09 4.88
C PHE A 214 8.59 -3.26 6.39
N LYS A 215 9.67 -2.81 7.03
CA LYS A 215 9.71 -2.48 8.46
C LYS A 215 9.26 -1.03 8.61
N PRO A 216 8.20 -0.74 9.39
CA PRO A 216 7.84 0.64 9.68
C PRO A 216 8.88 1.28 10.60
N ILE A 217 9.24 2.55 10.32
CA ILE A 217 10.21 3.32 11.07
C ILE A 217 9.49 4.29 12.01
N SER A 218 8.50 5.00 11.47
CA SER A 218 7.78 6.07 12.17
C SER A 218 6.36 6.19 11.67
N GLU A 219 5.48 6.76 12.51
CA GLU A 219 4.07 7.01 12.22
C GLU A 219 3.70 8.41 12.68
N PHE A 220 2.94 9.16 11.87
CA PHE A 220 2.52 10.52 12.14
C PHE A 220 1.06 10.71 11.77
N GLY A 221 0.40 11.65 12.48
CA GLY A 221 -0.97 12.05 12.20
C GLY A 221 -2.02 11.04 12.63
N GLU A 222 -3.19 11.09 12.00
CA GLU A 222 -4.30 10.18 12.28
C GLU A 222 -5.07 9.80 11.02
N TRP A 223 -5.67 8.60 11.03
CA TRP A 223 -6.56 8.13 9.98
C TRP A 223 -7.90 7.68 10.56
N ASN A 224 -8.99 8.30 10.10
CA ASN A 224 -10.34 8.02 10.60
C ASN A 224 -10.48 8.14 12.12
N GLY A 225 -9.78 9.09 12.75
CA GLY A 225 -9.76 9.28 14.20
C GLY A 225 -8.89 8.28 14.97
N GLN A 226 -8.13 7.44 14.27
CA GLN A 226 -7.20 6.49 14.88
C GLN A 226 -5.77 6.97 14.77
N ARG A 227 -5.02 6.85 15.86
CA ARG A 227 -3.58 7.07 15.99
C ARG A 227 -2.93 5.77 16.46
N ASN A 228 -1.61 5.67 16.35
CA ASN A 228 -0.86 4.48 16.76
C ASN A 228 -1.40 3.20 16.09
N ILE A 229 -1.65 3.31 14.79
CA ILE A 229 -2.15 2.22 13.95
C ILE A 229 -1.09 1.13 13.82
N ILE A 230 0.20 1.52 13.83
CA ILE A 230 1.33 0.60 13.80
C ILE A 230 1.65 0.15 15.24
N PRO A 231 1.47 -1.12 15.58
CA PRO A 231 1.70 -1.60 16.94
C PRO A 231 3.17 -1.46 17.36
N ASN A 232 3.40 -1.13 18.64
CA ASN A 232 4.73 -1.09 19.26
C ASN A 232 5.74 -0.15 18.56
N LEU A 233 5.28 0.76 17.71
CA LEU A 233 6.13 1.81 17.20
C LEU A 233 6.29 2.88 18.30
N LYS A 234 7.51 3.12 18.74
CA LYS A 234 7.77 4.23 19.66
C LYS A 234 7.57 5.52 18.86
N ASN A 235 6.55 6.28 19.22
CA ASN A 235 6.39 7.63 18.69
C ASN A 235 7.56 8.49 19.23
N ASN A 236 8.37 9.02 18.33
CA ASN A 236 9.33 10.06 18.64
C ASN A 236 8.62 11.41 18.68
#